data_a5f0709f8be9a4eb9560c880ac05a224
#
_entry.id   a5f0709f8be9a4eb9560c880ac05a224
#
_cell.length_a   1.000
_cell.length_b   1.000
_cell.length_c   1.000
_cell.angle_alpha   90.00
_cell.angle_beta   90.00
_cell.angle_gamma   90.00
#
_symmetry.space_group_name_H-M   'P 1'
#
loop_
_entity.id
_entity.type
_entity.pdbx_description
1 polymer ?
#
loop_
_entity_poly.entity_id
_entity_poly.type
_entity_poly.pdbx_seq_one_letter_code
_entity_poly.pdbx_strand_id
1 'polypeptide(L)'
;DADETIAPGTEPHTAVMQLSGKKALAARERCAPGDLIIAADTVVYINGEILGKPKDLADANRFMHLLSGHVHTVFTGVCMAYHGERVSFSQETKVKFYPLTESEIAAYVQSGEPMGKAGGYGIQGPAALFVESIEGDYNNIFGLPAAHVMQEAKKLLKADKI
;
A
#
# COMPACT_ATOMS: atom_id res chain seq x y z
N ASP A 1 16.98 4.65 5.16
CA ASP A 1 15.51 4.74 4.89
C ASP A 1 15.29 5.73 3.76
N ALA A 2 14.43 5.38 2.82
CA ALA A 2 14.04 6.29 1.75
C ALA A 2 13.11 7.37 2.31
N ASP A 3 13.26 8.62 1.82
CA ASP A 3 12.34 9.70 2.15
C ASP A 3 10.94 9.41 1.59
N GLU A 4 9.98 9.16 2.47
CA GLU A 4 8.58 8.84 2.14
C GLU A 4 7.68 10.10 2.03
N THR A 5 8.27 11.29 1.95
CA THR A 5 7.51 12.54 1.84
C THR A 5 6.80 12.62 0.48
N ILE A 6 5.50 12.87 0.51
CA ILE A 6 4.64 13.12 -0.65
C ILE A 6 4.31 14.61 -0.68
N ALA A 7 4.48 15.25 -1.84
CA ALA A 7 4.09 16.64 -2.02
C ALA A 7 2.56 16.78 -1.94
N PRO A 8 2.06 17.87 -1.31
CA PRO A 8 0.61 18.13 -1.27
C PRO A 8 0.00 18.16 -2.67
N GLY A 9 -1.17 17.55 -2.84
CA GLY A 9 -1.88 17.51 -4.12
C GLY A 9 -1.35 16.50 -5.13
N THR A 10 -0.37 15.65 -4.75
CA THR A 10 0.08 14.56 -5.63
C THR A 10 -1.02 13.52 -5.79
N GLU A 11 -1.31 13.13 -7.01
CA GLU A 11 -2.24 12.04 -7.32
C GLU A 11 -1.75 10.71 -6.74
N PRO A 12 -2.64 9.86 -6.17
CA PRO A 12 -2.24 8.63 -5.48
C PRO A 12 -1.37 7.68 -6.32
N HIS A 13 -1.71 7.47 -7.59
CA HIS A 13 -0.90 6.66 -8.51
C HIS A 13 0.53 7.18 -8.64
N THR A 14 0.67 8.50 -8.80
CA THR A 14 1.98 9.17 -8.91
C THR A 14 2.76 9.03 -7.60
N ALA A 15 2.10 9.24 -6.46
CA ALA A 15 2.72 9.15 -5.15
C ALA A 15 3.34 7.78 -4.91
N VAL A 16 2.57 6.69 -5.09
CA VAL A 16 3.07 5.32 -4.84
C VAL A 16 4.15 4.89 -5.84
N MET A 17 4.10 5.37 -7.09
CA MET A 17 5.15 5.10 -8.07
C MET A 17 6.46 5.83 -7.73
N GLN A 18 6.38 7.07 -7.25
CA GLN A 18 7.55 7.81 -6.80
C GLN A 18 8.19 7.15 -5.57
N LEU A 19 7.38 6.79 -4.58
CA LEU A 19 7.85 6.15 -3.35
C LEU A 19 8.49 4.77 -3.61
N SER A 20 7.83 3.92 -4.40
CA SER A 20 8.40 2.62 -4.78
C SER A 20 9.69 2.77 -5.58
N GLY A 21 9.77 3.80 -6.45
CA GLY A 21 10.98 4.14 -7.18
C GLY A 21 12.15 4.56 -6.29
N LYS A 22 11.89 5.41 -5.29
CA LYS A 22 12.90 5.80 -4.28
C LYS A 22 13.40 4.60 -3.49
N LYS A 23 12.47 3.71 -3.06
CA LYS A 23 12.82 2.46 -2.36
C LYS A 23 13.66 1.51 -3.21
N ALA A 24 13.32 1.35 -4.49
CA ALA A 24 14.11 0.53 -5.42
C ALA A 24 15.53 1.07 -5.60
N LEU A 25 15.68 2.40 -5.68
CA LEU A 25 16.98 3.05 -5.80
C LEU A 25 17.84 2.84 -4.54
N ALA A 26 17.25 2.99 -3.35
CA ALA A 26 17.93 2.76 -2.08
C ALA A 26 18.31 1.27 -1.90
N ALA A 27 17.48 0.34 -2.37
CA ALA A 27 17.77 -1.09 -2.33
C ALA A 27 18.96 -1.47 -3.23
N ARG A 28 19.15 -0.79 -4.36
CA ARG A 28 20.20 -1.09 -5.34
C ARG A 28 21.61 -1.04 -4.72
N GLU A 29 21.83 -0.17 -3.75
CA GLU A 29 23.12 -0.04 -3.07
C GLU A 29 23.48 -1.27 -2.22
N ARG A 30 22.50 -2.13 -1.92
CA ARG A 30 22.63 -3.32 -1.06
C ARG A 30 22.48 -4.63 -1.82
N CYS A 31 22.18 -4.57 -3.12
CA CYS A 31 21.96 -5.74 -3.97
C CYS A 31 23.22 -6.10 -4.75
N ALA A 32 23.41 -7.38 -5.01
CA ALA A 32 24.47 -7.88 -5.88
C ALA A 32 24.14 -7.62 -7.37
N PRO A 33 25.17 -7.53 -8.25
CA PRO A 33 24.94 -7.55 -9.68
C PRO A 33 24.16 -8.80 -10.10
N GLY A 34 23.02 -8.62 -10.76
CA GLY A 34 22.15 -9.72 -11.20
C GLY A 34 20.97 -10.04 -10.29
N ASP A 35 20.83 -9.36 -9.15
CA ASP A 35 19.62 -9.45 -8.34
C ASP A 35 18.44 -8.76 -9.00
N LEU A 36 17.27 -9.37 -8.92
CA LEU A 36 16.00 -8.71 -9.22
C LEU A 36 15.57 -7.88 -8.02
N ILE A 37 15.50 -6.57 -8.21
CA ILE A 37 14.97 -5.66 -7.19
C ILE A 37 13.47 -5.52 -7.39
N ILE A 38 12.69 -5.70 -6.33
CA ILE A 38 11.25 -5.42 -6.29
C ILE A 38 11.01 -4.53 -5.07
N ALA A 39 10.53 -3.33 -5.30
CA ALA A 39 10.15 -2.39 -4.26
C ALA A 39 8.70 -1.97 -4.44
N ALA A 40 7.98 -1.89 -3.32
CA ALA A 40 6.58 -1.48 -3.31
C ALA A 40 6.33 -0.42 -2.24
N ASP A 41 5.32 0.41 -2.47
CA ASP A 41 4.79 1.34 -1.49
C ASP A 41 3.28 1.45 -1.62
N THR A 42 2.60 1.59 -0.48
CA THR A 42 1.14 1.56 -0.41
C THR A 42 0.60 2.75 0.35
N VAL A 43 -0.47 3.34 -0.19
CA VAL A 43 -1.25 4.38 0.48
C VAL A 43 -2.74 4.06 0.41
N VAL A 44 -3.50 4.60 1.35
CA VAL A 44 -4.96 4.60 1.33
C VAL A 44 -5.44 5.98 0.92
N TYR A 45 -6.45 6.04 0.07
CA TYR A 45 -7.02 7.29 -0.42
C TYR A 45 -8.52 7.36 -0.17
N ILE A 46 -8.96 8.45 0.43
CA ILE A 46 -10.37 8.71 0.70
C ILE A 46 -10.63 10.23 0.71
N ASN A 47 -11.74 10.66 0.12
CA ASN A 47 -12.22 12.04 0.15
C ASN A 47 -11.17 13.11 -0.24
N GLY A 48 -10.30 12.81 -1.20
CA GLY A 48 -9.25 13.74 -1.63
C GLY A 48 -7.98 13.70 -0.78
N GLU A 49 -7.91 12.85 0.25
CA GLU A 49 -6.79 12.73 1.18
C GLU A 49 -6.05 11.40 1.02
N ILE A 50 -4.71 11.46 0.96
CA ILE A 50 -3.84 10.29 1.06
C ILE A 50 -3.55 10.02 2.54
N LEU A 51 -3.98 8.85 3.02
CA LEU A 51 -3.68 8.35 4.34
C LEU A 51 -2.44 7.46 4.29
N GLY A 52 -1.33 7.95 4.83
CA GLY A 52 -0.13 7.16 5.07
C GLY A 52 -0.23 6.34 6.36
N LYS A 53 0.90 6.12 7.01
CA LYS A 53 0.96 5.52 8.36
C LYS A 53 0.49 6.55 9.38
N PRO A 54 -0.40 6.19 10.33
CA PRO A 54 -0.80 7.12 11.39
C PRO A 54 0.41 7.50 12.25
N LYS A 55 0.46 8.78 12.63
CA LYS A 55 1.57 9.34 13.43
C LYS A 55 1.48 8.92 14.89
N ASP A 56 0.26 8.80 15.39
CA ASP A 56 -0.08 8.46 16.77
C ASP A 56 -1.49 7.83 16.84
N LEU A 57 -1.93 7.50 18.05
CA LEU A 57 -3.26 6.90 18.26
C LEU A 57 -4.40 7.86 17.92
N ALA A 58 -4.21 9.17 18.07
CA ALA A 58 -5.22 10.16 17.70
C ALA A 58 -5.41 10.22 16.18
N ASP A 59 -4.33 10.17 15.42
CA ASP A 59 -4.37 10.10 13.96
C ASP A 59 -4.96 8.76 13.48
N ALA A 60 -4.62 7.65 14.13
CA ALA A 60 -5.23 6.35 13.87
C ALA A 60 -6.75 6.37 14.13
N ASN A 61 -7.19 7.00 15.21
CA ASN A 61 -8.62 7.18 15.53
C ASN A 61 -9.32 7.99 14.42
N ARG A 62 -8.72 9.09 13.98
CA ARG A 62 -9.22 9.90 12.86
C ARG A 62 -9.37 9.08 11.59
N PHE A 63 -8.38 8.25 11.26
CA PHE A 63 -8.42 7.38 10.07
C PHE A 63 -9.60 6.39 10.15
N MET A 64 -9.79 5.74 11.29
CA MET A 64 -10.90 4.78 11.44
C MET A 64 -12.27 5.46 11.28
N HIS A 65 -12.45 6.69 11.79
CA HIS A 65 -13.68 7.44 11.57
C HIS A 65 -13.89 7.82 10.10
N LEU A 66 -12.84 8.19 9.37
CA LEU A 66 -12.92 8.48 7.94
C LEU A 66 -13.30 7.24 7.11
N LEU A 67 -12.79 6.07 7.49
CA LEU A 67 -13.02 4.82 6.75
C LEU A 67 -14.35 4.15 7.10
N SER A 68 -14.86 4.35 8.32
CA SER A 68 -16.10 3.74 8.82
C SER A 68 -17.29 4.02 7.90
N GLY A 69 -17.92 2.96 7.39
CA GLY A 69 -19.09 3.05 6.51
C GLY A 69 -18.82 3.54 5.09
N HIS A 70 -17.56 3.79 4.73
CA HIS A 70 -17.21 4.37 3.44
C HIS A 70 -16.41 3.43 2.54
N VAL A 71 -16.44 3.74 1.24
CA VAL A 71 -15.50 3.16 0.26
C VAL A 71 -14.24 4.01 0.23
N HIS A 72 -13.11 3.36 0.31
CA HIS A 72 -11.81 3.95 0.10
C HIS A 72 -11.01 3.14 -0.91
N THR A 73 -9.95 3.71 -1.46
CA THR A 73 -9.11 3.04 -2.44
C THR A 73 -7.70 2.85 -1.90
N VAL A 74 -7.19 1.64 -2.01
CA VAL A 74 -5.81 1.30 -1.69
C VAL A 74 -5.00 1.31 -2.99
N PHE A 75 -3.96 2.11 -3.03
CA PHE A 75 -3.02 2.18 -4.14
C PHE A 75 -1.68 1.59 -3.72
N THR A 76 -1.15 0.67 -4.52
CA THR A 76 0.22 0.19 -4.38
C THR A 76 0.99 0.46 -5.65
N GLY A 77 2.11 1.16 -5.53
CA GLY A 77 3.09 1.32 -6.58
C GLY A 77 4.18 0.25 -6.47
N VAL A 78 4.61 -0.28 -7.60
CA VAL A 78 5.71 -1.24 -7.67
C VAL A 78 6.76 -0.73 -8.63
N CYS A 79 8.01 -0.83 -8.22
CA CYS A 79 9.17 -0.59 -9.08
C CYS A 79 10.03 -1.86 -9.08
N MET A 80 10.28 -2.39 -10.26
CA MET A 80 11.14 -3.56 -10.48
C MET A 80 12.34 -3.15 -11.32
N ALA A 81 13.53 -3.65 -10.99
CA ALA A 81 14.75 -3.39 -11.73
C ALA A 81 15.60 -4.66 -11.85
N TYR A 82 16.09 -4.93 -13.06
CA TYR A 82 16.93 -6.10 -13.38
C TYR A 82 17.86 -5.77 -14.54
N HIS A 83 19.16 -6.01 -14.39
CA HIS A 83 20.20 -5.77 -15.43
C HIS A 83 20.09 -4.41 -16.16
N GLY A 84 19.73 -3.34 -15.44
CA GLY A 84 19.59 -2.00 -16.01
C GLY A 84 18.22 -1.69 -16.62
N GLU A 85 17.40 -2.69 -16.86
CA GLU A 85 15.99 -2.51 -17.23
C GLU A 85 15.15 -2.18 -15.98
N ARG A 86 14.10 -1.36 -16.16
CA ARG A 86 13.20 -0.95 -15.09
C ARG A 86 11.75 -0.97 -15.57
N VAL A 87 10.88 -1.50 -14.73
CA VAL A 87 9.43 -1.48 -14.89
C VAL A 87 8.81 -0.84 -13.65
N SER A 88 7.87 0.07 -13.84
CA SER A 88 7.10 0.67 -12.75
C SER A 88 5.62 0.69 -13.13
N PHE A 89 4.78 0.32 -12.19
CA PHE A 89 3.33 0.35 -12.35
C PHE A 89 2.65 0.62 -11.00
N SER A 90 1.38 0.97 -11.05
CA SER A 90 0.53 1.08 -9.85
C SER A 90 -0.73 0.24 -10.02
N GLN A 91 -1.22 -0.27 -8.91
CA GLN A 91 -2.45 -1.07 -8.81
C GLN A 91 -3.38 -0.40 -7.81
N GLU A 92 -4.68 -0.39 -8.10
CA GLU A 92 -5.70 0.08 -7.18
C GLU A 92 -6.68 -1.02 -6.80
N THR A 93 -7.24 -0.93 -5.59
CA THR A 93 -8.29 -1.81 -5.09
C THR A 93 -9.21 -1.01 -4.18
N LYS A 94 -10.52 -1.07 -4.45
CA LYS A 94 -11.51 -0.44 -3.59
C LYS A 94 -11.88 -1.36 -2.43
N VAL A 95 -11.99 -0.79 -1.26
CA VAL A 95 -12.39 -1.48 -0.03
C VAL A 95 -13.53 -0.71 0.59
N LYS A 96 -14.60 -1.40 0.96
CA LYS A 96 -15.73 -0.83 1.70
C LYS A 96 -15.72 -1.36 3.12
N PHE A 97 -15.81 -0.48 4.09
CA PHE A 97 -16.01 -0.83 5.49
C PHE A 97 -17.49 -0.78 5.87
N TYR A 98 -17.90 -1.69 6.76
CA TYR A 98 -19.14 -1.50 7.51
C TYR A 98 -19.07 -0.22 8.36
N PRO A 99 -20.22 0.40 8.72
CA PRO A 99 -20.26 1.40 9.78
C PRO A 99 -19.75 0.81 11.08
N LEU A 100 -18.71 1.44 11.67
CA LEU A 100 -18.11 1.01 12.92
C LEU A 100 -18.68 1.83 14.09
N THR A 101 -18.87 1.18 15.21
CA THR A 101 -19.23 1.85 16.47
C THR A 101 -18.01 2.49 17.11
N GLU A 102 -18.24 3.50 17.97
CA GLU A 102 -17.17 4.14 18.75
C GLU A 102 -16.36 3.14 19.59
N SER A 103 -17.04 2.11 20.13
CA SER A 103 -16.38 1.08 20.93
C SER A 103 -15.47 0.17 20.09
N GLU A 104 -15.86 -0.16 18.84
CA GLU A 104 -15.02 -0.94 17.93
C GLU A 104 -13.78 -0.13 17.50
N ILE A 105 -13.98 1.15 17.15
CA ILE A 105 -12.87 2.04 16.81
C ILE A 105 -11.91 2.17 17.98
N ALA A 106 -12.42 2.47 19.17
CA ALA A 106 -11.60 2.64 20.36
C ALA A 106 -10.81 1.38 20.71
N ALA A 107 -11.44 0.21 20.68
CA ALA A 107 -10.78 -1.08 20.95
C ALA A 107 -9.69 -1.37 19.93
N TYR A 108 -9.96 -1.13 18.63
CA TYR A 108 -9.00 -1.35 17.57
C TYR A 108 -7.79 -0.41 17.68
N VAL A 109 -8.03 0.87 17.94
CA VAL A 109 -6.96 1.86 18.11
C VAL A 109 -6.08 1.55 19.32
N GLN A 110 -6.72 1.18 20.46
CA GLN A 110 -5.99 0.81 21.69
C GLN A 110 -5.15 -0.47 21.54
N SER A 111 -5.50 -1.36 20.63
CA SER A 111 -4.70 -2.57 20.36
C SER A 111 -3.32 -2.27 19.77
N GLY A 112 -3.07 -1.08 19.25
CA GLY A 112 -1.86 -0.71 18.54
C GLY A 112 -1.76 -1.24 17.10
N GLU A 113 -2.71 -2.07 16.66
CA GLU A 113 -2.77 -2.64 15.31
C GLU A 113 -2.70 -1.60 14.17
N PRO A 114 -3.30 -0.38 14.30
CA PRO A 114 -3.21 0.65 13.27
C PRO A 114 -1.79 1.11 12.98
N MET A 115 -0.89 1.04 13.97
CA MET A 115 0.41 1.68 13.84
C MET A 115 1.30 0.99 12.81
N GLY A 116 2.01 1.81 12.02
CA GLY A 116 2.91 1.33 10.97
C GLY A 116 2.24 0.83 9.69
N LYS A 117 0.91 0.91 9.58
CA LYS A 117 0.14 0.48 8.41
C LYS A 117 -0.48 1.68 7.68
N ALA A 118 -0.41 1.68 6.35
CA ALA A 118 -1.08 2.69 5.53
C ALA A 118 -2.59 2.69 5.80
N GLY A 119 -3.19 3.87 5.98
CA GLY A 119 -4.59 4.01 6.36
C GLY A 119 -4.93 3.49 7.76
N GLY A 120 -3.93 3.06 8.54
CA GLY A 120 -4.12 2.59 9.90
C GLY A 120 -4.80 1.22 10.02
N TYR A 121 -4.77 0.36 8.99
CA TYR A 121 -5.34 -0.98 9.12
C TYR A 121 -4.60 -2.04 8.29
N GLY A 122 -4.72 -3.29 8.72
CA GLY A 122 -4.22 -4.45 8.00
C GLY A 122 -5.34 -5.44 7.72
N ILE A 123 -5.57 -5.76 6.43
CA ILE A 123 -6.66 -6.65 6.01
C ILE A 123 -6.50 -8.09 6.51
N GLN A 124 -5.30 -8.50 6.87
CA GLN A 124 -5.01 -9.83 7.44
C GLN A 124 -5.11 -9.87 8.97
N GLY A 125 -5.34 -8.71 9.61
CA GLY A 125 -5.48 -8.60 11.05
C GLY A 125 -6.94 -8.48 11.50
N PRO A 126 -7.17 -7.99 12.72
CA PRO A 126 -8.52 -7.79 13.28
C PRO A 126 -9.42 -6.90 12.44
N ALA A 127 -8.85 -5.95 11.68
CA ALA A 127 -9.60 -5.09 10.78
C ALA A 127 -10.25 -5.83 9.60
N ALA A 128 -9.92 -7.10 9.35
CA ALA A 128 -10.65 -7.92 8.39
C ALA A 128 -12.16 -7.99 8.71
N LEU A 129 -12.53 -7.88 9.98
CA LEU A 129 -13.93 -7.86 10.44
C LEU A 129 -14.67 -6.56 10.09
N PHE A 130 -13.96 -5.51 9.71
CA PHE A 130 -14.54 -4.24 9.31
C PHE A 130 -14.90 -4.20 7.82
N VAL A 131 -14.33 -5.12 7.01
CA VAL A 131 -14.46 -5.10 5.56
C VAL A 131 -15.80 -5.70 5.14
N GLU A 132 -16.61 -4.90 4.46
CA GLU A 132 -17.87 -5.35 3.85
C GLU A 132 -17.64 -5.96 2.46
N SER A 133 -16.79 -5.32 1.65
CA SER A 133 -16.51 -5.78 0.29
C SER A 133 -15.19 -5.26 -0.26
N ILE A 134 -14.68 -5.94 -1.27
CA ILE A 134 -13.47 -5.60 -2.01
C ILE A 134 -13.79 -5.66 -3.50
N GLU A 135 -13.31 -4.66 -4.25
CA GLU A 135 -13.34 -4.63 -5.72
C GLU A 135 -11.91 -4.43 -6.23
N GLY A 136 -11.31 -5.49 -6.79
CA GLY A 136 -9.93 -5.52 -7.27
C GLY A 136 -9.09 -6.64 -6.65
N ASP A 137 -7.77 -6.44 -6.59
CA ASP A 137 -6.81 -7.43 -6.09
C ASP A 137 -6.67 -7.35 -4.57
N TYR A 138 -6.96 -8.46 -3.88
CA TYR A 138 -6.78 -8.60 -2.44
C TYR A 138 -5.30 -8.38 -2.02
N ASN A 139 -4.34 -8.94 -2.79
CA ASN A 139 -2.94 -8.83 -2.46
C ASN A 139 -2.43 -7.38 -2.55
N ASN A 140 -3.06 -6.57 -3.41
CA ASN A 140 -2.78 -5.14 -3.49
C ASN A 140 -3.06 -4.43 -2.16
N ILE A 141 -4.13 -4.80 -1.45
CA ILE A 141 -4.46 -4.22 -0.14
C ILE A 141 -3.40 -4.59 0.91
N PHE A 142 -2.83 -5.78 0.76
CA PHE A 142 -1.75 -6.25 1.65
C PHE A 142 -0.39 -5.56 1.37
N GLY A 143 -0.28 -4.82 0.28
CA GLY A 143 0.90 -4.01 -0.06
C GLY A 143 1.76 -4.56 -1.21
N LEU A 144 1.36 -5.66 -1.86
CA LEU A 144 2.03 -6.18 -3.05
C LEU A 144 1.04 -6.90 -3.97
N PRO A 145 0.71 -6.36 -5.16
CA PRO A 145 -0.13 -7.01 -6.14
C PRO A 145 0.62 -8.18 -6.81
N ALA A 146 0.77 -9.28 -6.07
CA ALA A 146 1.70 -10.38 -6.37
C ALA A 146 1.48 -11.01 -7.75
N ALA A 147 0.23 -11.15 -8.19
CA ALA A 147 -0.08 -11.70 -9.50
C ALA A 147 0.43 -10.79 -10.63
N HIS A 148 0.21 -9.47 -10.52
CA HIS A 148 0.70 -8.49 -11.49
C HIS A 148 2.23 -8.43 -11.48
N VAL A 149 2.85 -8.39 -10.28
CA VAL A 149 4.31 -8.44 -10.13
C VAL A 149 4.89 -9.65 -10.84
N MET A 150 4.28 -10.83 -10.70
CA MET A 150 4.74 -12.05 -11.37
C MET A 150 4.67 -11.94 -12.90
N GLN A 151 3.61 -11.33 -13.46
CA GLN A 151 3.50 -11.15 -14.91
C GLN A 151 4.58 -10.18 -15.43
N GLU A 152 4.85 -9.10 -14.73
CA GLU A 152 5.89 -8.15 -15.11
C GLU A 152 7.30 -8.75 -14.91
N ALA A 153 7.51 -9.54 -13.84
CA ALA A 153 8.76 -10.26 -13.63
C ALA A 153 9.09 -11.23 -14.77
N LYS A 154 8.11 -11.99 -15.26
CA LYS A 154 8.29 -12.89 -16.42
C LYS A 154 8.78 -12.13 -17.67
N LYS A 155 8.19 -10.96 -17.94
CA LYS A 155 8.59 -10.12 -19.07
C LYS A 155 10.00 -9.59 -18.88
N LEU A 156 10.31 -9.05 -17.70
CA LEU A 156 11.59 -8.45 -17.36
C LEU A 156 12.74 -9.47 -17.39
N LEU A 157 12.48 -10.67 -16.90
CA LEU A 157 13.44 -11.77 -16.88
C LEU A 157 13.54 -12.51 -18.22
N LYS A 158 12.68 -12.18 -19.20
CA LYS A 158 12.55 -12.92 -20.48
C LYS A 158 12.36 -14.42 -20.25
N ALA A 159 11.61 -14.75 -19.20
CA ALA A 159 11.42 -16.11 -18.73
C ALA A 159 10.02 -16.63 -19.12
N ASP A 160 10.00 -17.62 -20.03
CA ASP A 160 8.76 -18.28 -20.43
C ASP A 160 8.23 -19.27 -19.36
N LYS A 161 9.04 -19.54 -18.32
CA LYS A 161 8.73 -20.54 -17.28
C LYS A 161 9.20 -20.03 -15.90
N ILE A 162 8.34 -19.37 -15.18
CA ILE A 162 8.42 -19.17 -13.73
C ILE A 162 7.10 -19.64 -13.13
#